data_e8c632fc7e70b68646283923cf674e15
#
_entry.id   e8c632fc7e70b68646283923cf674e15
#
_cell.length_a   1.000
_cell.length_b   1.000
_cell.length_c   1.000
_cell.angle_alpha   90.00
_cell.angle_beta   90.00
_cell.angle_gamma   90.00
#
_symmetry.space_group_name_H-M   'P 1'
#
loop_
_entity.id
_entity.type
_entity.pdbx_description
1 polymer ?
#
loop_
_entity_poly.entity_id
_entity_poly.type
_entity_poly.pdbx_seq_one_letter_code
_entity_poly.pdbx_strand_id
1 'polypeptide(L)'
;MSERSVRGCHADRIFTITKEKKPKPRSAGLATAWGIGGVRKTLCARRQFLIGYFSVSMPPEEGAWLEAAGGRCYSIKGSSSLGRSAANTIVLESPKVSRRHALVHLQNIGEPWLIDFGSSNGTFLNQRRIHRPIRLSDGDEITIGDQILKFHQPVGISEEYKTDVVQRTLRNIDKIPCWLLVADIRGFTPLSQQMRSEDLDLFLGAWIFSCKEIIENQHGIINKYLGDGFLAYWPEASTRPEEIVAVISGLKELQRNESPPFRLVAHFGPVATGGVASMGEESLIGGEVNLIFRLEKLAGSLGEPCCVSETANAKLHGLVATRSLGQFELKGFEGKCAFFAL
;
A
#
# COMPACT_ATOMS: atom_id res chain seq x y z
N MET A 1 -56.60 10.74 -35.68
CA MET A 1 -55.96 11.76 -36.54
C MET A 1 -54.84 12.35 -35.67
N SER A 2 -53.58 12.27 -35.92
CA SER A 2 -52.75 11.89 -37.05
C SER A 2 -51.41 11.43 -36.49
N GLU A 3 -50.93 10.31 -36.97
CA GLU A 3 -49.58 9.83 -36.84
C GLU A 3 -48.53 10.84 -37.39
N ARG A 4 -47.34 10.88 -36.79
CA ARG A 4 -46.10 10.89 -37.57
C ARG A 4 -44.92 10.28 -36.82
N SER A 5 -44.52 9.16 -37.28
CA SER A 5 -43.26 8.45 -37.19
C SER A 5 -42.11 9.29 -37.74
N VAL A 6 -40.94 9.24 -37.11
CA VAL A 6 -39.63 9.40 -37.78
C VAL A 6 -38.66 8.33 -37.26
N ARG A 7 -38.31 7.46 -38.21
CA ARG A 7 -37.17 6.49 -38.17
C ARG A 7 -35.86 7.27 -38.01
N GLY A 8 -34.86 6.85 -37.27
CA GLY A 8 -34.00 5.70 -37.54
C GLY A 8 -32.70 6.19 -38.18
N CYS A 9 -31.57 5.86 -37.54
CA CYS A 9 -30.35 5.55 -38.29
C CYS A 9 -29.39 4.78 -37.36
N HIS A 10 -29.18 3.51 -37.75
CA HIS A 10 -28.10 2.65 -37.33
C HIS A 10 -26.75 3.19 -37.84
N ALA A 11 -25.71 3.03 -37.07
CA ALA A 11 -24.35 2.89 -37.59
C ALA A 11 -23.57 1.90 -36.74
N ASP A 12 -23.66 0.65 -37.15
CA ASP A 12 -22.73 -0.43 -36.77
C ASP A 12 -21.33 -0.10 -37.31
N ARG A 13 -20.33 -0.06 -36.44
CA ARG A 13 -18.94 -0.15 -36.85
C ARG A 13 -18.37 -1.50 -36.38
N ILE A 14 -18.32 -2.40 -37.36
CA ILE A 14 -17.59 -3.68 -37.28
C ILE A 14 -16.09 -3.36 -37.36
N PHE A 15 -15.34 -3.66 -36.32
CA PHE A 15 -13.88 -3.67 -36.38
C PHE A 15 -13.41 -5.05 -36.84
N THR A 16 -12.91 -5.12 -38.06
CA THR A 16 -12.24 -6.30 -38.61
C THR A 16 -10.80 -6.33 -38.16
N ILE A 17 -10.46 -7.36 -37.38
CA ILE A 17 -9.07 -7.62 -36.96
C ILE A 17 -8.37 -8.39 -38.05
N THR A 18 -7.47 -7.74 -38.77
CA THR A 18 -6.54 -8.38 -39.73
C THR A 18 -5.34 -8.95 -38.96
N LYS A 19 -5.14 -10.27 -39.06
CA LYS A 19 -3.95 -10.97 -38.55
C LYS A 19 -2.76 -10.67 -39.48
N GLU A 20 -1.75 -9.96 -39.01
CA GLU A 20 -0.46 -9.86 -39.67
C GLU A 20 0.40 -11.10 -39.44
N LYS A 21 0.90 -11.66 -40.53
CA LYS A 21 1.84 -12.80 -40.57
C LYS A 21 3.25 -12.30 -40.25
N LYS A 22 3.93 -12.97 -39.35
CA LYS A 22 5.38 -12.81 -39.10
C LYS A 22 6.21 -13.30 -40.28
N PRO A 23 7.26 -12.55 -40.71
CA PRO A 23 8.19 -13.00 -41.75
C PRO A 23 9.21 -14.02 -41.18
N LYS A 24 9.56 -14.98 -42.05
CA LYS A 24 10.61 -15.99 -41.80
C LYS A 24 12.02 -15.37 -41.94
N PRO A 25 13.01 -15.83 -41.19
CA PRO A 25 14.39 -15.35 -41.33
C PRO A 25 15.05 -15.93 -42.59
N ARG A 26 15.71 -15.05 -43.33
CA ARG A 26 16.56 -15.41 -44.48
C ARG A 26 17.97 -15.76 -44.01
N SER A 27 18.50 -16.82 -44.57
CA SER A 27 19.90 -17.25 -44.50
C SER A 27 20.84 -16.26 -45.18
N ALA A 28 21.95 -15.93 -44.54
CA ALA A 28 23.13 -15.33 -45.12
C ALA A 28 24.32 -16.03 -44.49
N GLY A 29 25.17 -16.72 -45.22
CA GLY A 29 26.12 -16.21 -46.13
C GLY A 29 27.51 -16.24 -45.48
N LEU A 30 28.35 -17.29 -45.79
CA LEU A 30 29.75 -17.41 -45.36
C LEU A 30 30.56 -16.20 -45.79
N ALA A 31 31.41 -15.68 -44.90
CA ALA A 31 32.61 -14.95 -45.27
C ALA A 31 33.80 -15.48 -44.46
N THR A 32 34.75 -16.00 -45.15
CA THR A 32 36.06 -16.46 -44.70
C THR A 32 37.01 -15.30 -44.42
N ALA A 33 37.71 -15.35 -43.28
CA ALA A 33 38.98 -14.65 -43.10
C ALA A 33 39.95 -15.49 -42.26
N TRP A 34 41.15 -15.59 -42.72
CA TRP A 34 42.29 -16.37 -42.28
C TRP A 34 42.96 -15.75 -41.03
N GLY A 35 43.59 -16.62 -40.19
CA GLY A 35 44.76 -16.20 -39.43
C GLY A 35 45.04 -16.96 -38.12
N ILE A 36 45.81 -18.03 -38.25
CA ILE A 36 46.96 -18.51 -37.41
C ILE A 36 46.72 -18.88 -35.94
N GLY A 37 47.03 -20.16 -35.64
CA GLY A 37 47.67 -20.54 -34.36
C GLY A 37 46.94 -21.48 -33.43
N GLY A 38 47.06 -22.77 -33.64
CA GLY A 38 47.45 -23.76 -32.63
C GLY A 38 46.47 -24.27 -31.58
N VAL A 39 46.33 -25.57 -31.65
CA VAL A 39 45.96 -26.59 -30.66
C VAL A 39 44.54 -27.15 -30.79
N ARG A 40 44.52 -28.29 -31.47
CA ARG A 40 43.39 -29.25 -31.46
C ARG A 40 43.28 -29.91 -30.07
N LYS A 41 42.10 -29.79 -29.45
CA LYS A 41 41.63 -30.79 -28.48
C LYS A 41 40.24 -31.26 -28.89
N THR A 42 40.22 -32.51 -29.28
CA THR A 42 39.05 -33.34 -29.55
C THR A 42 38.20 -33.44 -28.29
N LEU A 43 36.97 -32.95 -28.30
CA LEU A 43 36.01 -33.20 -27.25
C LEU A 43 34.84 -34.01 -27.78
N CYS A 44 34.77 -35.21 -27.23
CA CYS A 44 33.81 -36.26 -27.44
C CYS A 44 32.39 -35.79 -27.06
N ALA A 45 31.42 -36.05 -27.93
CA ALA A 45 30.00 -35.88 -27.67
C ALA A 45 29.55 -36.79 -26.51
N ARG A 46 29.10 -36.22 -25.40
CA ARG A 46 28.35 -36.94 -24.37
C ARG A 46 27.09 -36.16 -23.96
N ARG A 47 25.94 -36.77 -24.28
CA ARG A 47 24.65 -36.75 -23.62
C ARG A 47 24.35 -35.51 -22.77
N GLN A 48 23.45 -34.68 -23.28
CA GLN A 48 22.67 -33.71 -22.51
C GLN A 48 21.83 -34.44 -21.46
N PHE A 49 22.26 -34.38 -20.19
CA PHE A 49 21.39 -34.52 -19.05
C PHE A 49 20.80 -33.15 -18.78
N LEU A 50 19.49 -33.07 -18.87
CA LEU A 50 18.69 -31.95 -18.36
C LEU A 50 18.83 -31.95 -16.82
N ILE A 51 19.82 -31.21 -16.33
CA ILE A 51 19.86 -30.81 -14.92
C ILE A 51 19.14 -29.47 -14.89
N GLY A 52 17.92 -29.46 -14.30
CA GLY A 52 17.23 -28.23 -13.97
C GLY A 52 18.17 -27.39 -13.10
N TYR A 53 18.60 -26.25 -13.61
CA TYR A 53 19.27 -25.23 -12.83
C TYR A 53 18.28 -24.69 -11.80
N PHE A 54 18.31 -25.21 -10.59
CA PHE A 54 17.81 -24.46 -9.43
C PHE A 54 18.73 -23.25 -9.29
N SER A 55 18.23 -22.10 -9.66
CA SER A 55 18.88 -20.83 -9.39
C SER A 55 18.85 -20.60 -7.87
N VAL A 56 19.87 -21.05 -7.17
CA VAL A 56 20.10 -20.66 -5.78
C VAL A 56 20.50 -19.20 -5.82
N SER A 57 19.60 -18.31 -5.44
CA SER A 57 19.95 -16.91 -5.27
C SER A 57 20.85 -16.78 -4.05
N MET A 58 22.08 -16.29 -4.26
CA MET A 58 23.00 -15.98 -3.17
C MET A 58 22.35 -15.03 -2.17
N PRO A 59 22.62 -15.20 -0.86
CA PRO A 59 22.17 -14.24 0.14
C PRO A 59 22.69 -12.84 -0.22
N PRO A 60 21.90 -11.77 -0.02
CA PRO A 60 22.36 -10.41 -0.25
C PRO A 60 23.55 -10.11 0.66
N GLU A 61 24.57 -9.44 0.12
CA GLU A 61 25.79 -9.09 0.87
C GLU A 61 25.51 -8.11 2.00
N GLU A 62 24.41 -7.33 1.91
CA GLU A 62 24.00 -6.35 2.91
C GLU A 62 22.47 -6.36 3.09
N GLY A 63 22.00 -6.07 4.32
CA GLY A 63 20.59 -5.91 4.66
C GLY A 63 19.91 -7.17 5.21
N ALA A 64 18.61 -7.10 5.42
CA ALA A 64 17.80 -8.21 5.91
C ALA A 64 17.23 -9.03 4.73
N TRP A 65 17.06 -10.35 4.94
CA TRP A 65 16.44 -11.22 3.94
C TRP A 65 15.66 -12.36 4.58
N LEU A 66 14.79 -12.96 3.79
CA LEU A 66 14.12 -14.22 4.12
C LEU A 66 14.72 -15.35 3.28
N GLU A 67 15.04 -16.45 3.92
CA GLU A 67 15.48 -17.67 3.28
C GLU A 67 14.36 -18.71 3.31
N ALA A 68 13.94 -19.18 2.15
CA ALA A 68 12.96 -20.26 2.02
C ALA A 68 13.63 -21.63 2.02
N ALA A 69 12.84 -22.67 2.29
CA ALA A 69 13.26 -24.05 2.12
C ALA A 69 13.80 -24.27 0.69
N GLY A 70 15.03 -24.78 0.57
CA GLY A 70 15.73 -24.93 -0.71
C GLY A 70 16.71 -23.80 -1.04
N GLY A 71 16.98 -22.89 -0.08
CA GLY A 71 18.04 -21.86 -0.18
C GLY A 71 17.69 -20.66 -1.04
N ARG A 72 16.43 -20.48 -1.41
CA ARG A 72 15.98 -19.27 -2.12
C ARG A 72 15.91 -18.09 -1.16
N CYS A 73 16.64 -17.04 -1.45
CA CYS A 73 16.69 -15.81 -0.64
C CYS A 73 15.86 -14.69 -1.25
N TYR A 74 15.14 -13.96 -0.39
CA TYR A 74 14.35 -12.77 -0.73
C TYR A 74 14.85 -11.58 0.08
N SER A 75 15.47 -10.61 -0.57
CA SER A 75 15.93 -9.39 0.07
C SER A 75 14.74 -8.58 0.61
N ILE A 76 14.83 -8.13 1.85
CA ILE A 76 13.84 -7.26 2.49
C ILE A 76 14.32 -5.81 2.39
N LYS A 77 13.55 -4.98 1.69
CA LYS A 77 13.82 -3.54 1.55
C LYS A 77 12.58 -2.78 1.99
N GLY A 78 12.65 -2.11 3.16
CA GLY A 78 11.51 -1.40 3.72
C GLY A 78 10.32 -2.32 4.02
N SER A 79 9.20 -2.17 3.31
CA SER A 79 8.02 -3.02 3.45
C SER A 79 7.99 -4.10 2.37
N SER A 80 7.97 -5.36 2.76
CA SER A 80 7.88 -6.50 1.84
C SER A 80 6.63 -7.31 2.13
N SER A 81 5.65 -7.26 1.23
CA SER A 81 4.41 -8.04 1.33
C SER A 81 4.62 -9.48 0.89
N LEU A 82 4.00 -10.41 1.63
CA LEU A 82 4.03 -11.84 1.36
C LEU A 82 2.62 -12.35 1.07
N GLY A 83 2.47 -13.19 0.07
CA GLY A 83 1.18 -13.77 -0.26
C GLY A 83 1.18 -14.51 -1.59
N ARG A 84 0.07 -15.18 -1.89
CA ARG A 84 -0.10 -15.98 -3.10
C ARG A 84 -0.30 -15.17 -4.38
N SER A 85 -0.81 -13.93 -4.27
CA SER A 85 -1.01 -13.07 -5.42
C SER A 85 0.32 -12.56 -5.99
N ALA A 86 0.41 -12.47 -7.33
CA ALA A 86 1.55 -11.88 -8.03
C ALA A 86 1.78 -10.39 -7.70
N ALA A 87 0.80 -9.72 -7.06
CA ALA A 87 0.93 -8.34 -6.61
C ALA A 87 1.77 -8.18 -5.33
N ASN A 88 2.18 -9.27 -4.67
CA ASN A 88 3.05 -9.20 -3.50
C ASN A 88 4.52 -9.06 -3.90
N THR A 89 5.30 -8.43 -3.03
CA THR A 89 6.76 -8.34 -3.18
C THR A 89 7.40 -9.72 -3.17
N ILE A 90 6.90 -10.62 -2.30
CA ILE A 90 7.34 -12.01 -2.18
C ILE A 90 6.12 -12.91 -2.46
N VAL A 91 6.15 -13.57 -3.62
CA VAL A 91 5.08 -14.48 -4.02
C VAL A 91 5.36 -15.87 -3.48
N LEU A 92 4.43 -16.38 -2.67
CA LEU A 92 4.47 -17.72 -2.09
C LEU A 92 3.38 -18.57 -2.76
N GLU A 93 3.82 -19.42 -3.70
CA GLU A 93 2.92 -20.25 -4.52
C GLU A 93 2.41 -21.46 -3.71
N SER A 94 1.36 -21.21 -2.91
CA SER A 94 0.66 -22.27 -2.17
C SER A 94 -0.82 -21.92 -2.01
N PRO A 95 -1.74 -22.89 -2.17
CA PRO A 95 -3.16 -22.68 -1.91
C PRO A 95 -3.46 -22.39 -0.44
N LYS A 96 -2.56 -22.74 0.48
CA LYS A 96 -2.67 -22.46 1.92
C LYS A 96 -2.26 -21.04 2.28
N VAL A 97 -1.68 -20.30 1.34
CA VAL A 97 -1.28 -18.90 1.53
C VAL A 97 -2.39 -17.98 1.01
N SER A 98 -2.81 -17.00 1.79
CA SER A 98 -3.79 -15.98 1.37
C SER A 98 -3.21 -15.11 0.25
N ARG A 99 -4.07 -14.50 -0.59
CA ARG A 99 -3.66 -13.59 -1.68
C ARG A 99 -2.72 -12.48 -1.19
N ARG A 100 -3.09 -11.81 -0.09
CA ARG A 100 -2.24 -10.98 0.77
C ARG A 100 -2.24 -11.64 2.13
N HIS A 101 -1.08 -12.08 2.61
CA HIS A 101 -1.02 -12.90 3.82
C HIS A 101 -0.36 -12.16 4.97
N ALA A 102 0.85 -11.69 4.76
CA ALA A 102 1.64 -11.02 5.79
C ALA A 102 2.51 -9.91 5.20
N LEU A 103 3.08 -9.11 6.07
CA LEU A 103 4.05 -8.06 5.76
C LEU A 103 5.26 -8.21 6.67
N VAL A 104 6.45 -8.17 6.11
CA VAL A 104 7.66 -7.86 6.85
C VAL A 104 8.00 -6.40 6.61
N HIS A 105 8.04 -5.62 7.67
CA HIS A 105 8.29 -4.19 7.62
C HIS A 105 9.57 -3.86 8.40
N LEU A 106 10.55 -3.29 7.71
CA LEU A 106 11.74 -2.72 8.35
C LEU A 106 11.41 -1.28 8.74
N GLN A 107 11.15 -1.05 10.01
CA GLN A 107 10.97 0.29 10.56
C GLN A 107 12.32 0.98 10.68
N ASN A 108 12.33 2.32 10.75
CA ASN A 108 13.53 3.15 10.86
C ASN A 108 14.60 2.53 11.77
N ILE A 109 15.87 2.48 11.29
CA ILE A 109 17.02 1.86 12.01
C ILE A 109 17.05 0.32 11.91
N GLY A 110 16.38 -0.27 10.91
CA GLY A 110 16.49 -1.73 10.69
C GLY A 110 15.75 -2.58 11.73
N GLU A 111 14.73 -2.04 12.41
CA GLU A 111 13.85 -2.85 13.25
C GLU A 111 12.83 -3.59 12.39
N PRO A 112 12.93 -4.92 12.28
CA PRO A 112 12.00 -5.71 11.48
C PRO A 112 10.75 -6.08 12.26
N TRP A 113 9.60 -5.89 11.64
CA TRP A 113 8.30 -6.26 12.18
C TRP A 113 7.57 -7.23 11.25
N LEU A 114 6.97 -8.26 11.81
CA LEU A 114 6.08 -9.19 11.11
C LEU A 114 4.63 -8.86 11.46
N ILE A 115 3.79 -8.72 10.43
CA ILE A 115 2.38 -8.31 10.56
C ILE A 115 1.54 -9.30 9.75
N ASP A 116 0.54 -9.92 10.36
CA ASP A 116 -0.47 -10.72 9.65
C ASP A 116 -1.60 -9.82 9.15
N PHE A 117 -2.04 -9.99 7.90
CA PHE A 117 -3.14 -9.23 7.31
C PHE A 117 -4.52 -9.88 7.51
N GLY A 118 -4.72 -10.63 8.57
CA GLY A 118 -5.94 -11.39 8.80
C GLY A 118 -6.03 -12.61 7.88
N SER A 119 -4.91 -13.28 7.70
CA SER A 119 -4.81 -14.43 6.80
C SER A 119 -5.66 -15.60 7.27
N SER A 120 -6.19 -16.39 6.32
CA SER A 120 -7.13 -17.50 6.60
C SER A 120 -6.50 -18.59 7.48
N ASN A 121 -5.23 -18.92 7.23
CA ASN A 121 -4.52 -19.97 7.99
C ASN A 121 -3.63 -19.42 9.11
N GLY A 122 -3.46 -18.09 9.20
CA GLY A 122 -2.61 -17.43 10.15
C GLY A 122 -1.13 -17.44 9.77
N THR A 123 -0.42 -16.48 10.34
CA THR A 123 1.06 -16.38 10.30
C THR A 123 1.61 -16.86 11.63
N PHE A 124 2.69 -17.62 11.61
CA PHE A 124 3.32 -18.15 12.82
C PHE A 124 4.78 -17.68 12.88
N LEU A 125 5.20 -17.29 14.06
CA LEU A 125 6.60 -17.00 14.36
C LEU A 125 7.10 -18.02 15.40
N ASN A 126 8.16 -18.74 15.05
CA ASN A 126 8.72 -19.81 15.90
C ASN A 126 7.62 -20.75 16.42
N GLN A 127 6.74 -21.22 15.50
CA GLN A 127 5.60 -22.12 15.75
C GLN A 127 4.46 -21.53 16.59
N ARG A 128 4.51 -20.25 16.95
CA ARG A 128 3.43 -19.55 17.67
C ARG A 128 2.67 -18.64 16.74
N ARG A 129 1.35 -18.79 16.68
CA ARG A 129 0.50 -17.92 15.87
C ARG A 129 0.59 -16.47 16.36
N ILE A 130 0.79 -15.54 15.44
CA ILE A 130 0.77 -14.12 15.76
C ILE A 130 -0.64 -13.56 15.61
N HIS A 131 -1.04 -12.66 16.52
CA HIS A 131 -2.34 -11.95 16.50
C HIS A 131 -2.17 -10.43 16.53
N ARG A 132 -0.92 -9.97 16.57
CA ARG A 132 -0.52 -8.56 16.56
C ARG A 132 0.84 -8.44 15.91
N PRO A 133 1.22 -7.25 15.43
CA PRO A 133 2.58 -7.02 14.97
C PRO A 133 3.61 -7.46 16.01
N ILE A 134 4.62 -8.21 15.56
CA ILE A 134 5.69 -8.73 16.40
C ILE A 134 7.04 -8.39 15.78
N ARG A 135 8.02 -8.04 16.61
CA ARG A 135 9.39 -7.78 16.18
C ARG A 135 10.09 -9.09 15.82
N LEU A 136 10.81 -9.08 14.70
CA LEU A 136 11.65 -10.19 14.28
C LEU A 136 13.07 -10.05 14.85
N SER A 137 13.72 -11.18 15.05
CA SER A 137 15.12 -11.30 15.40
C SER A 137 15.83 -12.17 14.37
N ASP A 138 17.15 -12.00 14.23
CA ASP A 138 17.94 -12.87 13.36
C ASP A 138 17.76 -14.34 13.74
N GLY A 139 17.53 -15.19 12.74
CA GLY A 139 17.28 -16.60 12.91
C GLY A 139 15.83 -16.99 13.16
N ASP A 140 14.90 -16.03 13.31
CA ASP A 140 13.47 -16.30 13.50
C ASP A 140 12.87 -17.09 12.32
N GLU A 141 12.04 -18.09 12.64
CA GLU A 141 11.32 -18.93 11.68
C GLU A 141 9.88 -18.40 11.50
N ILE A 142 9.54 -18.03 10.28
CA ILE A 142 8.21 -17.57 9.90
C ILE A 142 7.52 -18.66 9.10
N THR A 143 6.36 -19.15 9.59
CA THR A 143 5.53 -20.12 8.86
C THR A 143 4.29 -19.45 8.31
N ILE A 144 4.08 -19.57 6.99
CA ILE A 144 2.96 -19.02 6.23
C ILE A 144 2.35 -20.14 5.39
N GLY A 145 1.21 -20.68 5.83
CA GLY A 145 0.60 -21.86 5.21
C GLY A 145 1.50 -23.09 5.38
N ASP A 146 2.07 -23.57 4.28
CA ASP A 146 3.07 -24.67 4.25
C ASP A 146 4.49 -24.17 3.91
N GLN A 147 4.66 -22.86 3.82
CA GLN A 147 5.96 -22.24 3.54
C GLN A 147 6.66 -21.88 4.85
N ILE A 148 7.91 -22.30 4.98
CA ILE A 148 8.79 -21.95 6.09
C ILE A 148 9.86 -21.00 5.56
N LEU A 149 9.98 -19.85 6.18
CA LEU A 149 10.94 -18.80 5.85
C LEU A 149 11.77 -18.47 7.08
N LYS A 150 13.10 -18.48 6.94
CA LYS A 150 13.99 -18.04 8.01
C LYS A 150 14.38 -16.60 7.80
N PHE A 151 14.20 -15.77 8.80
CA PHE A 151 14.59 -14.36 8.77
C PHE A 151 16.07 -14.22 9.12
N HIS A 152 16.77 -13.44 8.32
CA HIS A 152 18.17 -13.13 8.52
C HIS A 152 18.39 -11.62 8.52
N GLN A 153 19.11 -11.16 9.53
CA GLN A 153 19.60 -9.81 9.62
C GLN A 153 21.02 -9.84 10.20
N PRO A 154 22.06 -9.70 9.37
CA PRO A 154 23.43 -9.73 9.85
C PRO A 154 23.65 -8.70 10.94
N VAL A 155 24.20 -9.12 12.06
CA VAL A 155 24.64 -8.21 13.13
C VAL A 155 25.88 -7.49 12.65
N GLY A 156 25.70 -6.40 11.91
CA GLY A 156 26.80 -5.67 11.27
C GLY A 156 26.52 -4.19 11.06
N ILE A 157 25.43 -3.66 11.65
CA ILE A 157 25.31 -2.22 11.80
C ILE A 157 26.03 -1.87 13.10
N SER A 158 27.31 -1.51 12.98
CA SER A 158 28.13 -1.05 14.11
C SER A 158 27.37 0.05 14.86
N GLU A 159 27.58 0.19 16.17
CA GLU A 159 27.00 1.28 16.96
C GLU A 159 27.32 2.66 16.38
N GLU A 160 28.45 2.81 15.72
CA GLU A 160 28.84 3.99 14.94
C GLU A 160 27.88 4.26 13.76
N TYR A 161 27.45 3.21 13.04
CA TYR A 161 26.49 3.36 11.93
C TYR A 161 25.10 3.70 12.45
N LYS A 162 24.72 3.11 13.61
CA LYS A 162 23.48 3.49 14.32
C LYS A 162 23.48 4.96 14.69
N THR A 163 24.60 5.48 15.22
CA THR A 163 24.69 6.86 15.65
C THR A 163 24.67 7.82 14.44
N ASP A 164 25.35 7.49 13.34
CA ASP A 164 25.43 8.36 12.16
C ASP A 164 24.12 8.33 11.33
N VAL A 165 23.52 7.15 11.15
CA VAL A 165 22.20 7.01 10.49
C VAL A 165 21.09 7.61 11.34
N VAL A 166 21.08 7.38 12.66
CA VAL A 166 20.12 8.01 13.59
C VAL A 166 20.30 9.54 13.57
N GLN A 167 21.53 10.05 13.63
CA GLN A 167 21.75 11.49 13.57
C GLN A 167 21.41 12.09 12.21
N ARG A 168 21.68 11.38 11.09
CA ARG A 168 21.30 11.82 9.75
C ARG A 168 19.79 11.68 9.52
N THR A 169 19.15 10.62 9.98
CA THR A 169 17.70 10.42 9.89
C THR A 169 16.94 11.36 10.81
N LEU A 170 17.45 11.59 12.03
CA LEU A 170 16.86 12.58 12.96
C LEU A 170 17.10 14.03 12.53
N ARG A 171 18.18 14.31 11.76
CA ARG A 171 18.42 15.64 11.19
C ARG A 171 17.58 15.95 9.96
N ASN A 172 17.03 14.94 9.28
CA ASN A 172 16.24 15.11 8.05
C ASN A 172 14.77 14.65 8.19
N ILE A 173 14.23 14.49 9.39
CA ILE A 173 12.79 14.37 9.58
C ILE A 173 12.23 15.79 9.63
N ASP A 174 12.13 16.41 8.47
CA ASP A 174 11.41 17.68 8.35
C ASP A 174 9.92 17.39 8.58
N LYS A 175 9.41 17.93 9.69
CA LYS A 175 7.97 17.94 9.91
C LYS A 175 7.37 18.99 8.99
N ILE A 176 6.62 18.56 8.01
CA ILE A 176 5.90 19.47 7.13
C ILE A 176 4.46 19.62 7.61
N PRO A 177 3.90 20.83 7.62
CA PRO A 177 2.48 21.02 7.89
C PRO A 177 1.68 20.37 6.77
N CYS A 178 0.72 19.51 7.15
CA CYS A 178 -0.12 18.78 6.20
C CYS A 178 -1.59 18.82 6.62
N TRP A 179 -2.45 18.84 5.62
CA TRP A 179 -3.81 18.38 5.77
C TRP A 179 -3.83 16.86 5.76
N LEU A 180 -4.60 16.27 6.67
CA LEU A 180 -4.88 14.86 6.75
C LEU A 180 -6.38 14.65 6.61
N LEU A 181 -6.78 13.60 5.89
CA LEU A 181 -8.18 13.21 5.79
C LEU A 181 -8.28 11.68 5.92
N VAL A 182 -9.11 11.23 6.86
CA VAL A 182 -9.49 9.83 7.00
C VAL A 182 -10.94 9.69 6.57
N ALA A 183 -11.20 8.68 5.75
CA ALA A 183 -12.54 8.22 5.41
C ALA A 183 -12.69 6.75 5.76
N ASP A 184 -13.85 6.35 6.32
CA ASP A 184 -14.14 5.00 6.79
C ASP A 184 -15.61 4.65 6.58
N ILE A 185 -15.93 3.48 6.02
CA ILE A 185 -17.30 3.05 5.73
C ILE A 185 -18.03 2.74 7.03
N ARG A 186 -19.18 3.34 7.22
CA ARG A 186 -20.01 3.10 8.40
C ARG A 186 -20.70 1.74 8.33
N GLY A 187 -20.55 0.95 9.40
CA GLY A 187 -21.20 -0.36 9.47
C GLY A 187 -20.62 -1.40 8.49
N PHE A 188 -19.37 -1.28 8.13
CA PHE A 188 -18.72 -2.19 7.20
C PHE A 188 -18.71 -3.65 7.68
N THR A 189 -18.48 -3.90 8.98
CA THR A 189 -18.44 -5.26 9.53
C THR A 189 -19.72 -6.06 9.28
N PRO A 190 -20.94 -5.58 9.60
CA PRO A 190 -22.16 -6.30 9.23
C PRO A 190 -22.37 -6.38 7.71
N LEU A 191 -21.98 -5.36 6.95
CA LEU A 191 -22.08 -5.36 5.49
C LEU A 191 -21.22 -6.46 4.88
N SER A 192 -19.98 -6.58 5.32
CA SER A 192 -19.03 -7.59 4.81
C SER A 192 -19.43 -9.03 5.16
N GLN A 193 -20.23 -9.23 6.21
CA GLN A 193 -20.77 -10.55 6.55
C GLN A 193 -21.98 -10.95 5.67
N GLN A 194 -22.69 -10.00 5.10
CA GLN A 194 -23.88 -10.22 4.28
C GLN A 194 -23.58 -10.34 2.78
N MET A 195 -22.46 -9.77 2.33
CA MET A 195 -22.06 -9.78 0.92
C MET A 195 -21.13 -10.94 0.60
N ARG A 196 -21.19 -11.46 -0.63
CA ARG A 196 -20.16 -12.39 -1.13
C ARG A 196 -18.85 -11.63 -1.32
N SER A 197 -17.73 -12.31 -1.12
CA SER A 197 -16.40 -11.68 -1.19
C SER A 197 -16.14 -10.96 -2.52
N GLU A 198 -16.62 -11.52 -3.65
CA GLU A 198 -16.46 -10.93 -4.98
C GLU A 198 -17.25 -9.61 -5.13
N ASP A 199 -18.48 -9.58 -4.62
CA ASP A 199 -19.35 -8.41 -4.65
C ASP A 199 -18.80 -7.31 -3.70
N LEU A 200 -18.24 -7.71 -2.56
CA LEU A 200 -17.61 -6.81 -1.61
C LEU A 200 -16.35 -6.15 -2.19
N ASP A 201 -15.50 -6.92 -2.88
CA ASP A 201 -14.30 -6.40 -3.53
C ASP A 201 -14.66 -5.37 -4.63
N LEU A 202 -15.70 -5.64 -5.41
CA LEU A 202 -16.21 -4.70 -6.43
C LEU A 202 -16.79 -3.42 -5.80
N PHE A 203 -17.58 -3.59 -4.75
CA PHE A 203 -18.19 -2.48 -4.02
C PHE A 203 -17.14 -1.54 -3.41
N LEU A 204 -16.16 -2.12 -2.69
CA LEU A 204 -15.06 -1.35 -2.12
C LEU A 204 -14.22 -0.68 -3.20
N GLY A 205 -13.91 -1.42 -4.27
CA GLY A 205 -13.12 -0.91 -5.39
C GLY A 205 -13.77 0.30 -6.06
N ALA A 206 -15.08 0.24 -6.29
CA ALA A 206 -15.84 1.34 -6.88
C ALA A 206 -15.86 2.58 -5.97
N TRP A 207 -16.13 2.39 -4.67
CA TRP A 207 -16.12 3.48 -3.70
C TRP A 207 -14.74 4.14 -3.56
N ILE A 208 -13.69 3.33 -3.41
CA ILE A 208 -12.30 3.82 -3.33
C ILE A 208 -11.94 4.59 -4.60
N PHE A 209 -12.30 4.09 -5.78
CA PHE A 209 -12.03 4.74 -7.04
C PHE A 209 -12.67 6.13 -7.10
N SER A 210 -13.96 6.24 -6.76
CA SER A 210 -14.68 7.52 -6.74
C SER A 210 -14.07 8.51 -5.73
N CYS A 211 -13.71 8.05 -4.54
CA CYS A 211 -13.03 8.89 -3.54
C CYS A 211 -11.66 9.35 -4.03
N LYS A 212 -10.89 8.45 -4.66
CA LYS A 212 -9.57 8.73 -5.21
C LYS A 212 -9.64 9.84 -6.28
N GLU A 213 -10.57 9.76 -7.22
CA GLU A 213 -10.73 10.80 -8.24
C GLU A 213 -10.98 12.18 -7.62
N ILE A 214 -11.85 12.29 -6.59
CA ILE A 214 -12.12 13.55 -5.90
C ILE A 214 -10.85 14.08 -5.21
N ILE A 215 -10.08 13.21 -4.57
CA ILE A 215 -8.86 13.56 -3.84
C ILE A 215 -7.75 14.00 -4.81
N GLU A 216 -7.47 13.21 -5.84
CA GLU A 216 -6.38 13.46 -6.78
C GLU A 216 -6.66 14.68 -7.68
N ASN A 217 -7.92 14.95 -8.02
CA ASN A 217 -8.31 16.17 -8.74
C ASN A 217 -8.03 17.47 -7.96
N GLN A 218 -7.85 17.37 -6.64
CA GLN A 218 -7.41 18.46 -5.77
C GLN A 218 -5.97 18.22 -5.24
N HIS A 219 -5.14 17.55 -6.01
CA HIS A 219 -3.71 17.28 -5.74
C HIS A 219 -3.43 16.51 -4.43
N GLY A 220 -4.43 15.81 -3.90
CA GLY A 220 -4.30 14.96 -2.72
C GLY A 220 -3.62 13.64 -3.02
N ILE A 221 -2.96 13.08 -2.03
CA ILE A 221 -2.26 11.81 -2.13
C ILE A 221 -2.89 10.82 -1.15
N ILE A 222 -3.35 9.66 -1.66
CA ILE A 222 -3.77 8.58 -0.77
C ILE A 222 -2.52 7.87 -0.26
N ASN A 223 -2.27 8.03 1.03
CA ASN A 223 -1.10 7.45 1.70
C ASN A 223 -1.25 5.95 1.91
N LYS A 224 -2.42 5.51 2.37
CA LYS A 224 -2.69 4.08 2.61
C LYS A 224 -4.18 3.77 2.63
N TYR A 225 -4.49 2.54 2.24
CA TYR A 225 -5.81 1.94 2.41
C TYR A 225 -5.86 1.15 3.72
N LEU A 226 -6.99 1.21 4.43
CA LEU A 226 -7.17 0.71 5.81
C LEU A 226 -8.27 -0.35 5.92
N GLY A 227 -8.39 -1.20 4.92
CA GLY A 227 -9.49 -2.15 4.80
C GLY A 227 -10.72 -1.49 4.19
N ASP A 228 -11.62 -0.99 5.01
CA ASP A 228 -12.84 -0.28 4.64
C ASP A 228 -12.71 1.25 4.62
N GLY A 229 -11.48 1.76 4.71
CA GLY A 229 -11.17 3.17 4.73
C GLY A 229 -9.85 3.53 4.07
N PHE A 230 -9.49 4.80 4.13
CA PHE A 230 -8.20 5.29 3.66
C PHE A 230 -7.74 6.53 4.43
N LEU A 231 -6.43 6.78 4.38
CA LEU A 231 -5.79 8.02 4.81
C LEU A 231 -5.25 8.75 3.58
N ALA A 232 -5.67 10.00 3.40
CA ALA A 232 -5.14 10.90 2.39
C ALA A 232 -4.47 12.11 3.06
N TYR A 233 -3.56 12.77 2.33
CA TYR A 233 -2.88 13.96 2.82
C TYR A 233 -2.56 14.95 1.70
N TRP A 234 -2.32 16.19 2.10
CA TRP A 234 -1.90 17.31 1.27
C TRP A 234 -0.86 18.14 2.02
N PRO A 235 0.36 18.34 1.47
CA PRO A 235 1.31 19.30 2.02
C PRO A 235 0.76 20.73 1.96
N GLU A 236 0.84 21.50 3.05
CA GLU A 236 0.34 22.90 3.09
C GLU A 236 0.99 23.76 2.01
N ALA A 237 2.28 23.56 1.76
CA ALA A 237 3.04 24.36 0.80
C ALA A 237 2.48 24.33 -0.63
N SER A 238 1.73 23.28 -1.00
CA SER A 238 1.14 23.09 -2.33
C SER A 238 -0.38 23.09 -2.33
N THR A 239 -1.05 23.40 -1.20
CA THR A 239 -2.49 23.18 -1.05
C THR A 239 -3.14 24.35 -0.35
N ARG A 240 -4.16 24.92 -0.97
CA ARG A 240 -4.97 25.99 -0.38
C ARG A 240 -6.15 25.41 0.41
N PRO A 241 -6.63 26.07 1.46
CA PRO A 241 -7.79 25.62 2.23
C PRO A 241 -9.06 25.39 1.38
N GLU A 242 -9.25 26.17 0.31
CA GLU A 242 -10.39 26.04 -0.62
C GLU A 242 -10.38 24.70 -1.35
N GLU A 243 -9.21 24.13 -1.65
CA GLU A 243 -9.08 22.82 -2.27
C GLU A 243 -9.53 21.71 -1.30
N ILE A 244 -9.22 21.85 -0.01
CA ILE A 244 -9.73 20.93 1.03
C ILE A 244 -11.24 21.05 1.18
N VAL A 245 -11.80 22.25 1.10
CA VAL A 245 -13.26 22.47 1.08
C VAL A 245 -13.89 21.79 -0.13
N ALA A 246 -13.27 21.88 -1.30
CA ALA A 246 -13.74 21.22 -2.51
C ALA A 246 -13.73 19.69 -2.36
N VAL A 247 -12.66 19.11 -1.79
CA VAL A 247 -12.60 17.67 -1.47
C VAL A 247 -13.72 17.25 -0.53
N ILE A 248 -13.88 17.94 0.61
CA ILE A 248 -14.91 17.60 1.59
C ILE A 248 -16.30 17.71 0.96
N SER A 249 -16.54 18.74 0.16
CA SER A 249 -17.81 18.95 -0.53
C SER A 249 -18.09 17.85 -1.57
N GLY A 250 -17.09 17.48 -2.36
CA GLY A 250 -17.20 16.39 -3.34
C GLY A 250 -17.47 15.05 -2.68
N LEU A 251 -16.77 14.74 -1.56
CA LEU A 251 -17.00 13.52 -0.81
C LEU A 251 -18.38 13.49 -0.13
N LYS A 252 -18.89 14.63 0.36
CA LYS A 252 -20.27 14.75 0.89
C LYS A 252 -21.31 14.57 -0.23
N GLU A 253 -21.04 15.07 -1.43
CA GLU A 253 -21.91 14.84 -2.60
C GLU A 253 -21.91 13.37 -3.02
N LEU A 254 -20.76 12.72 -3.02
CA LEU A 254 -20.65 11.29 -3.27
C LEU A 254 -21.50 10.47 -2.28
N GLN A 255 -21.55 10.86 -0.99
CA GLN A 255 -22.41 10.21 0.01
C GLN A 255 -23.90 10.33 -0.30
N ARG A 256 -24.34 11.41 -0.97
CA ARG A 256 -25.77 11.61 -1.32
C ARG A 256 -26.19 10.76 -2.53
N ASN A 257 -25.24 10.39 -3.39
CA ASN A 257 -25.47 9.76 -4.68
C ASN A 257 -25.21 8.24 -4.63
N GLU A 258 -25.87 7.50 -3.71
CA GLU A 258 -25.84 6.03 -3.62
C GLU A 258 -24.50 5.40 -3.24
N SER A 259 -23.55 6.15 -2.74
CA SER A 259 -22.31 5.63 -2.18
C SER A 259 -22.57 4.99 -0.81
N PRO A 260 -21.76 4.00 -0.35
CA PRO A 260 -21.91 3.53 1.01
C PRO A 260 -21.81 4.71 1.99
N PRO A 261 -22.59 4.72 3.08
CA PRO A 261 -22.43 5.74 4.11
C PRO A 261 -21.03 5.60 4.72
N PHE A 262 -20.25 6.67 4.67
CA PHE A 262 -18.92 6.69 5.25
C PHE A 262 -18.76 7.89 6.18
N ARG A 263 -17.70 7.89 6.95
CA ARG A 263 -17.35 8.97 7.87
C ARG A 263 -16.13 9.69 7.32
N LEU A 264 -16.09 11.00 7.50
CA LEU A 264 -14.97 11.85 7.12
C LEU A 264 -14.44 12.58 8.34
N VAL A 265 -13.14 12.58 8.53
CA VAL A 265 -12.49 13.47 9.49
C VAL A 265 -11.31 14.15 8.81
N ALA A 266 -11.27 15.49 8.87
CA ALA A 266 -10.13 16.26 8.43
C ALA A 266 -9.38 16.87 9.62
N HIS A 267 -8.07 16.88 9.51
CA HIS A 267 -7.15 17.41 10.51
C HIS A 267 -6.01 18.17 9.82
N PHE A 268 -5.46 19.14 10.51
CA PHE A 268 -4.27 19.86 10.06
C PHE A 268 -3.20 19.84 11.14
N GLY A 269 -1.99 19.42 10.79
CA GLY A 269 -0.89 19.37 11.73
C GLY A 269 0.44 18.98 11.09
N PRO A 270 1.55 19.13 11.85
CA PRO A 270 2.88 18.77 11.35
C PRO A 270 3.09 17.26 11.32
N VAL A 271 3.34 16.70 10.14
CA VAL A 271 3.70 15.29 9.95
C VAL A 271 5.13 15.17 9.47
N ALA A 272 5.82 14.15 9.93
CA ALA A 272 7.08 13.74 9.36
C ALA A 272 6.80 12.90 8.11
N THR A 273 7.34 13.32 6.98
CA THR A 273 7.42 12.49 5.79
C THR A 273 8.75 11.77 5.81
N GLY A 274 8.71 10.46 5.92
CA GLY A 274 9.92 9.64 5.95
C GLY A 274 9.60 8.30 5.32
N GLY A 275 10.27 8.00 4.26
CA GLY A 275 10.22 6.70 3.60
C GLY A 275 11.48 6.54 2.77
N VAL A 276 11.96 5.31 2.66
CA VAL A 276 13.03 5.01 1.73
C VAL A 276 12.46 5.27 0.34
N ALA A 277 12.96 6.29 -0.34
CA ALA A 277 12.53 6.75 -1.67
C ALA A 277 12.52 5.64 -2.75
N SER A 278 12.96 4.43 -2.43
CA SER A 278 13.04 3.28 -3.34
C SER A 278 11.71 2.55 -3.58
N MET A 279 10.61 2.89 -2.87
CA MET A 279 9.35 2.16 -2.99
C MET A 279 8.11 3.00 -3.34
N GLY A 280 8.25 4.28 -3.62
CA GLY A 280 7.12 5.12 -4.06
C GLY A 280 6.03 5.37 -3.02
N GLU A 281 6.19 4.90 -1.78
CA GLU A 281 5.25 5.15 -0.68
C GLU A 281 5.92 6.05 0.36
N GLU A 282 5.55 7.31 0.38
CA GLU A 282 5.88 8.20 1.49
C GLU A 282 5.09 7.77 2.74
N SER A 283 5.80 7.29 3.75
CA SER A 283 5.16 6.97 5.02
C SER A 283 4.99 8.24 5.85
N LEU A 284 3.76 8.59 6.16
CA LEU A 284 3.46 9.64 7.12
C LEU A 284 3.66 9.11 8.55
N ILE A 285 4.51 9.79 9.32
CA ILE A 285 4.84 9.39 10.69
C ILE A 285 4.59 10.59 11.62
N GLY A 286 4.02 10.33 12.78
CA GLY A 286 3.89 11.36 13.82
C GLY A 286 2.64 11.22 14.67
N GLY A 287 2.58 12.06 15.72
CA GLY A 287 1.44 12.14 16.63
C GLY A 287 0.15 12.52 15.91
N GLU A 288 0.23 13.40 14.91
CA GLU A 288 -0.93 13.89 14.15
C GLU A 288 -1.62 12.78 13.35
N VAL A 289 -0.84 11.82 12.82
CA VAL A 289 -1.39 10.64 12.15
C VAL A 289 -2.15 9.76 13.14
N ASN A 290 -1.64 9.61 14.37
CA ASN A 290 -2.37 8.88 15.40
C ASN A 290 -3.59 9.66 15.89
N LEU A 291 -3.48 10.99 15.96
CA LEU A 291 -4.56 11.88 16.40
C LEU A 291 -5.76 11.77 15.47
N ILE A 292 -5.57 11.85 14.15
CA ILE A 292 -6.70 11.80 13.23
C ILE A 292 -7.49 10.50 13.32
N PHE A 293 -6.83 9.34 13.56
CA PHE A 293 -7.53 8.08 13.81
C PHE A 293 -8.29 8.06 15.14
N ARG A 294 -7.83 8.79 16.15
CA ARG A 294 -8.59 8.95 17.40
C ARG A 294 -9.81 9.84 17.20
N LEU A 295 -9.66 10.89 16.40
CA LEU A 295 -10.76 11.79 16.04
C LEU A 295 -11.80 11.06 15.17
N GLU A 296 -11.40 10.18 14.27
CA GLU A 296 -12.32 9.34 13.49
C GLU A 296 -13.17 8.45 14.41
N LYS A 297 -12.55 7.76 15.38
CA LYS A 297 -13.27 6.95 16.37
C LYS A 297 -14.21 7.79 17.25
N LEU A 298 -13.79 9.00 17.62
CA LEU A 298 -14.64 9.94 18.36
C LEU A 298 -15.84 10.37 17.52
N ALA A 299 -15.64 10.75 16.24
CA ALA A 299 -16.74 11.06 15.32
C ALA A 299 -17.74 9.90 15.22
N GLY A 300 -17.21 8.64 15.21
CA GLY A 300 -18.03 7.44 15.26
C GLY A 300 -18.90 7.34 16.50
N SER A 301 -18.33 7.59 17.66
CA SER A 301 -19.07 7.54 18.94
C SER A 301 -20.11 8.66 19.07
N LEU A 302 -19.88 9.80 18.42
CA LEU A 302 -20.81 10.94 18.37
C LEU A 302 -21.88 10.79 17.28
N GLY A 303 -21.75 9.81 16.39
CA GLY A 303 -22.67 9.60 15.27
C GLY A 303 -22.51 10.64 14.13
N GLU A 304 -21.47 11.45 14.16
CA GLU A 304 -21.26 12.53 13.20
C GLU A 304 -20.59 11.99 11.90
N PRO A 305 -21.14 12.34 10.74
CA PRO A 305 -20.63 11.82 9.46
C PRO A 305 -19.42 12.59 8.94
N CYS A 306 -19.28 13.88 9.28
CA CYS A 306 -18.20 14.72 8.78
C CYS A 306 -17.73 15.67 9.87
N CYS A 307 -16.46 15.58 10.25
CA CYS A 307 -15.89 16.36 11.34
C CYS A 307 -14.51 16.93 10.98
N VAL A 308 -14.16 17.98 11.72
CA VAL A 308 -12.82 18.59 11.63
C VAL A 308 -12.25 18.84 13.02
N SER A 309 -10.93 18.73 13.14
CA SER A 309 -10.18 19.10 14.34
C SER A 309 -10.17 20.61 14.54
N GLU A 310 -9.78 21.06 15.72
CA GLU A 310 -9.63 22.48 16.05
C GLU A 310 -8.69 23.20 15.08
N THR A 311 -7.53 22.60 14.78
CA THR A 311 -6.53 23.17 13.88
C THR A 311 -7.05 23.27 12.44
N ALA A 312 -7.76 22.24 11.97
CA ALA A 312 -8.40 22.25 10.66
C ALA A 312 -9.54 23.28 10.62
N ASN A 313 -10.37 23.34 11.66
CA ASN A 313 -11.44 24.35 11.77
C ASN A 313 -10.91 25.78 11.70
N ALA A 314 -9.80 26.07 12.38
CA ALA A 314 -9.16 27.39 12.34
C ALA A 314 -8.70 27.75 10.93
N LYS A 315 -8.15 26.82 10.16
CA LYS A 315 -7.73 27.01 8.77
C LYS A 315 -8.90 27.17 7.79
N LEU A 316 -10.05 26.55 8.08
CA LEU A 316 -11.26 26.58 7.25
C LEU A 316 -12.21 27.72 7.65
N HIS A 317 -11.83 28.55 8.63
CA HIS A 317 -12.66 29.65 9.13
C HIS A 317 -13.04 30.62 8.01
N GLY A 318 -14.32 30.91 7.90
CA GLY A 318 -14.86 31.76 6.83
C GLY A 318 -15.12 31.07 5.49
N LEU A 319 -14.62 29.86 5.27
CA LEU A 319 -14.85 29.09 4.05
C LEU A 319 -16.02 28.09 4.19
N VAL A 320 -16.23 27.56 5.39
CA VAL A 320 -17.29 26.59 5.70
C VAL A 320 -17.91 26.92 7.05
N ALA A 321 -19.22 26.62 7.18
CA ALA A 321 -19.90 26.70 8.46
C ALA A 321 -19.65 25.43 9.26
N THR A 322 -19.23 25.57 10.51
CA THR A 322 -18.98 24.45 11.42
C THR A 322 -19.81 24.61 12.69
N ARG A 323 -20.14 23.46 13.32
CA ARG A 323 -20.84 23.39 14.59
C ARG A 323 -19.95 22.77 15.64
N SER A 324 -19.68 23.44 16.75
CA SER A 324 -18.91 22.87 17.85
C SER A 324 -19.58 21.62 18.43
N LEU A 325 -18.82 20.56 18.60
CA LEU A 325 -19.23 19.33 19.27
C LEU A 325 -18.77 19.29 20.75
N GLY A 326 -17.88 20.20 21.13
CA GLY A 326 -17.30 20.30 22.47
C GLY A 326 -15.81 20.00 22.49
N GLN A 327 -15.33 19.77 23.72
CA GLN A 327 -13.92 19.43 23.99
C GLN A 327 -13.82 18.02 24.56
N PHE A 328 -12.88 17.22 24.05
CA PHE A 328 -12.76 15.80 24.37
C PHE A 328 -11.33 15.44 24.78
N GLU A 329 -11.21 14.58 25.78
CA GLU A 329 -9.94 13.94 26.13
C GLU A 329 -9.72 12.72 25.24
N LEU A 330 -8.57 12.66 24.57
CA LEU A 330 -8.22 11.56 23.69
C LEU A 330 -7.13 10.70 24.34
N LYS A 331 -7.35 9.39 24.38
CA LYS A 331 -6.39 8.46 24.99
C LYS A 331 -5.02 8.56 24.31
N GLY A 332 -3.99 8.92 25.09
CA GLY A 332 -2.61 9.05 24.61
C GLY A 332 -2.24 10.45 24.12
N PHE A 333 -3.13 11.43 24.33
CA PHE A 333 -2.87 12.84 24.08
C PHE A 333 -3.13 13.65 25.34
N GLU A 334 -2.29 14.64 25.61
CA GLU A 334 -2.44 15.54 26.74
C GLU A 334 -3.43 16.66 26.40
N GLY A 335 -4.27 17.04 27.40
CA GLY A 335 -5.24 18.11 27.26
C GLY A 335 -6.54 17.69 26.58
N LYS A 336 -7.36 18.69 26.28
CA LYS A 336 -8.65 18.53 25.59
C LYS A 336 -8.55 19.08 24.19
N CYS A 337 -9.08 18.33 23.23
CA CYS A 337 -9.16 18.73 21.83
C CYS A 337 -10.59 19.21 21.51
N ALA A 338 -10.73 20.40 20.97
CA ALA A 338 -12.01 20.84 20.43
C ALA A 338 -12.31 20.15 19.10
N PHE A 339 -13.57 19.78 18.89
CA PHE A 339 -14.00 19.02 17.72
C PHE A 339 -15.25 19.64 17.13
N PHE A 340 -15.36 19.65 15.80
CA PHE A 340 -16.41 20.36 15.07
C PHE A 340 -17.05 19.49 14.00
N ALA A 341 -18.37 19.57 13.84
CA ALA A 341 -19.09 18.98 12.72
C ALA A 341 -19.17 19.97 11.55
N LEU A 342 -19.17 19.42 10.32
CA LEU A 342 -19.34 20.13 9.05
C LEU A 342 -20.70 19.83 8.42
#